data_f549cb25f2b802a475be0c4bffcd023d
#
_entry.id   f549cb25f2b802a475be0c4bffcd023d
#
_cell.length_a   1.000
_cell.length_b   1.000
_cell.length_c   1.000
_cell.angle_alpha   90.00
_cell.angle_beta   90.00
_cell.angle_gamma   90.00
#
_symmetry.space_group_name_H-M   'P 1'
#
loop_
_entity.id
_entity.type
_entity.pdbx_description
1 polymer ?
#
loop_
_entity_poly.entity_id
_entity_poly.type
_entity_poly.pdbx_seq_one_letter_code
_entity_poly.pdbx_strand_id
1 'polypeptide(L)'
;MKIVVIILILAGLAYVLFRYISGQKYKKSLFGTQKIREKSPRVPLGGNVFANWWLEEHAVFLSFRSKKNERNLYMAFLIKWILEGKITVIPNARSKRRLSMALKLDNPFTDRTEMNLYEMLLAASGNDYVLEVREFMRWARRNFKLIDQYPNRADVRGKRYLISKGYMTEDKKAVPDKYPQMRECIEFKNYLKSFDLSLAQPKAGEWKDYLVLGALFGCMDKMLKQLYTQIPAGLRDYSRSIGLDPAELLSSIEGAKLMATKGFNAAKEEQERDEEKRNSN
;
A
#
# COMPACT_ATOMS: atom_id res chain seq x y z
N MET A 1 42.73 -19.09 1.03
CA MET A 1 41.44 -18.77 0.35
C MET A 1 40.22 -19.46 0.97
N LYS A 2 40.20 -20.79 1.19
CA LYS A 2 39.06 -21.52 1.77
C LYS A 2 38.63 -21.01 3.16
N ILE A 3 39.58 -20.71 4.06
CA ILE A 3 39.31 -20.23 5.44
C ILE A 3 38.60 -18.86 5.42
N VAL A 4 39.02 -17.94 4.56
CA VAL A 4 38.37 -16.61 4.44
C VAL A 4 36.92 -16.73 3.97
N VAL A 5 36.68 -17.63 3.01
CA VAL A 5 35.28 -17.89 2.52
C VAL A 5 34.40 -18.44 3.65
N ILE A 6 34.91 -19.38 4.45
CA ILE A 6 34.18 -19.95 5.59
C ILE A 6 33.86 -18.86 6.63
N ILE A 7 34.81 -17.99 6.95
CA ILE A 7 34.60 -16.87 7.90
C ILE A 7 33.51 -15.92 7.37
N LEU A 8 33.51 -15.58 6.10
CA LEU A 8 32.49 -14.72 5.49
C LEU A 8 31.12 -15.36 5.52
N ILE A 9 31.01 -16.67 5.27
CA ILE A 9 29.74 -17.40 5.36
C ILE A 9 29.21 -17.40 6.81
N LEU A 10 30.08 -17.69 7.79
CA LEU A 10 29.70 -17.69 9.21
C LEU A 10 29.30 -16.29 9.69
N ALA A 11 30.00 -15.25 9.27
CA ALA A 11 29.63 -13.86 9.58
C ALA A 11 28.28 -13.49 8.96
N GLY A 12 28.00 -13.91 7.73
CA GLY A 12 26.72 -13.73 7.07
C GLY A 12 25.58 -14.45 7.81
N LEU A 13 25.79 -15.70 8.22
CA LEU A 13 24.81 -16.46 9.00
C LEU A 13 24.56 -15.82 10.39
N ALA A 14 25.61 -15.41 11.09
CA ALA A 14 25.50 -14.71 12.37
C ALA A 14 24.72 -13.40 12.25
N TYR A 15 24.98 -12.62 11.18
CA TYR A 15 24.23 -11.39 10.88
C TYR A 15 22.74 -11.67 10.62
N VAL A 16 22.43 -12.67 9.82
CA VAL A 16 21.04 -13.07 9.54
C VAL A 16 20.33 -13.50 10.82
N LEU A 17 21.01 -14.31 11.66
CA LEU A 17 20.46 -14.76 12.94
C LEU A 17 20.25 -13.60 13.93
N PHE A 18 21.20 -12.68 14.02
CA PHE A 18 21.06 -11.47 14.81
C PHE A 18 19.86 -10.62 14.37
N ARG A 19 19.71 -10.40 13.06
CA ARG A 19 18.57 -9.68 12.49
C ARG A 19 17.26 -10.38 12.81
N TYR A 20 17.24 -11.71 12.70
CA TYR A 20 16.10 -12.54 13.04
C TYR A 20 15.67 -12.35 14.50
N ILE A 21 16.59 -12.50 15.46
CA ILE A 21 16.32 -12.38 16.89
C ILE A 21 15.87 -10.96 17.25
N SER A 22 16.55 -9.96 16.69
CA SER A 22 16.21 -8.54 16.92
C SER A 22 14.82 -8.21 16.38
N GLY A 23 14.47 -8.72 15.19
CA GLY A 23 13.15 -8.58 14.61
C GLY A 23 12.04 -9.23 15.44
N GLN A 24 12.30 -10.42 16.04
CA GLN A 24 11.34 -11.07 16.96
C GLN A 24 11.12 -10.26 18.22
N LYS A 25 12.20 -9.75 18.84
CA LYS A 25 12.10 -8.89 20.02
C LYS A 25 11.29 -7.63 19.72
N TYR A 26 11.55 -7.00 18.57
CA TYR A 26 10.84 -5.80 18.15
C TYR A 26 9.35 -6.09 17.90
N LYS A 27 9.04 -7.18 17.18
CA LYS A 27 7.66 -7.62 16.98
C LYS A 27 6.91 -7.88 18.28
N LYS A 28 7.57 -8.54 19.25
CA LYS A 28 7.00 -8.74 20.59
C LYS A 28 6.72 -7.41 21.29
N SER A 29 7.57 -6.41 21.14
CA SER A 29 7.38 -5.08 21.72
C SER A 29 6.24 -4.29 21.08
N LEU A 30 5.85 -4.61 19.83
CA LEU A 30 4.76 -3.93 19.12
C LEU A 30 3.39 -4.62 19.29
N PHE A 31 3.38 -5.96 19.35
CA PHE A 31 2.15 -6.75 19.25
C PHE A 31 1.94 -7.70 20.43
N GLY A 32 2.86 -7.69 21.42
CA GLY A 32 2.85 -8.66 22.51
C GLY A 32 3.43 -10.01 22.12
N THR A 33 3.37 -10.98 23.04
CA THR A 33 4.03 -12.29 22.89
C THR A 33 3.25 -13.30 22.05
N GLN A 34 1.94 -13.13 21.92
CA GLN A 34 1.09 -14.07 21.22
C GLN A 34 1.29 -14.01 19.69
N LYS A 35 1.30 -15.17 19.05
CA LYS A 35 1.33 -15.28 17.59
C LYS A 35 -0.04 -14.89 17.03
N ILE A 36 -0.08 -13.87 16.19
CA ILE A 36 -1.32 -13.39 15.58
C ILE A 36 -1.70 -14.33 14.44
N ARG A 37 -2.66 -15.23 14.69
CA ARG A 37 -3.24 -16.15 13.69
C ARG A 37 -4.71 -15.86 13.44
N GLU A 38 -5.31 -15.10 14.32
CA GLU A 38 -6.72 -14.73 14.32
C GLU A 38 -7.04 -13.94 13.05
N LYS A 39 -8.30 -13.96 12.66
CA LYS A 39 -8.87 -13.22 11.55
C LYS A 39 -9.99 -12.35 12.09
N SER A 40 -9.97 -11.09 11.77
CA SER A 40 -11.02 -10.16 12.16
C SER A 40 -11.48 -9.33 10.95
N PRO A 41 -12.79 -9.21 10.70
CA PRO A 41 -13.33 -8.35 9.66
C PRO A 41 -13.29 -6.87 10.07
N ARG A 42 -12.91 -6.55 11.31
CA ARG A 42 -12.89 -5.19 11.85
C ARG A 42 -11.80 -4.37 11.18
N VAL A 43 -12.18 -3.22 10.60
CA VAL A 43 -11.26 -2.26 9.98
C VAL A 43 -10.33 -1.67 11.04
N PRO A 44 -9.00 -1.87 10.93
CA PRO A 44 -8.06 -1.43 11.94
C PRO A 44 -7.77 0.06 11.83
N LEU A 45 -7.57 0.71 12.98
CA LEU A 45 -7.11 2.11 13.10
C LEU A 45 -7.95 3.11 12.26
N GLY A 46 -9.26 2.85 12.13
CA GLY A 46 -10.18 3.68 11.34
C GLY A 46 -9.77 3.79 9.87
N GLY A 47 -9.20 2.75 9.29
CA GLY A 47 -8.79 2.72 7.89
C GLY A 47 -7.54 3.58 7.55
N ASN A 48 -6.82 4.13 8.54
CA ASN A 48 -5.68 5.00 8.28
C ASN A 48 -4.56 4.26 7.51
N VAL A 49 -4.33 4.66 6.26
CA VAL A 49 -3.39 4.01 5.34
C VAL A 49 -1.95 4.03 5.87
N PHE A 50 -1.47 5.18 6.36
CA PHE A 50 -0.10 5.32 6.84
C PHE A 50 0.18 4.50 8.09
N ALA A 51 -0.76 4.47 9.05
CA ALA A 51 -0.61 3.68 10.27
C ALA A 51 -0.63 2.18 9.97
N ASN A 52 -1.55 1.73 9.11
CA ASN A 52 -1.62 0.33 8.69
C ASN A 52 -0.40 -0.08 7.84
N TRP A 53 0.11 0.82 6.98
CA TRP A 53 1.37 0.63 6.27
C TRP A 53 2.53 0.40 7.24
N TRP A 54 2.69 1.29 8.22
CA TRP A 54 3.78 1.18 9.20
C TRP A 54 3.70 -0.12 10.00
N LEU A 55 2.51 -0.49 10.50
CA LEU A 55 2.33 -1.73 11.27
C LEU A 55 2.58 -2.97 10.41
N GLU A 56 2.13 -2.99 9.17
CA GLU A 56 2.34 -4.11 8.25
C GLU A 56 3.82 -4.32 7.97
N GLU A 57 4.56 -3.26 7.65
CA GLU A 57 6.00 -3.29 7.41
C GLU A 57 6.78 -3.83 8.61
N HIS A 58 6.41 -3.39 9.83
CA HIS A 58 7.10 -3.77 11.06
C HIS A 58 6.62 -5.10 11.66
N ALA A 59 5.46 -5.60 11.22
CA ALA A 59 4.99 -6.93 11.58
C ALA A 59 5.64 -8.03 10.74
N VAL A 60 6.10 -7.72 9.55
CA VAL A 60 6.80 -8.67 8.68
C VAL A 60 8.20 -8.94 9.23
N PHE A 61 8.48 -10.20 9.43
CA PHE A 61 9.55 -10.74 10.24
C PHE A 61 10.98 -10.50 9.73
N LEU A 62 11.15 -10.43 8.44
CA LEU A 62 12.39 -10.07 7.78
C LEU A 62 12.19 -8.67 7.22
N SER A 63 12.78 -7.69 7.87
CA SER A 63 12.72 -6.28 7.49
C SER A 63 13.49 -5.95 6.19
N PHE A 64 13.42 -6.85 5.23
CA PHE A 64 13.68 -6.51 3.85
C PHE A 64 12.37 -5.93 3.33
N ARG A 65 12.29 -4.60 3.18
CA ARG A 65 11.21 -3.94 2.48
C ARG A 65 10.98 -4.69 1.17
N SER A 66 9.85 -5.37 1.07
CA SER A 66 9.46 -5.97 -0.19
C SER A 66 9.04 -4.83 -1.10
N LYS A 67 9.73 -4.61 -2.21
CA LYS A 67 9.32 -3.66 -3.25
C LYS A 67 7.88 -3.93 -3.78
N LYS A 68 7.34 -5.13 -3.53
CA LYS A 68 5.91 -5.42 -3.74
C LYS A 68 5.00 -4.63 -2.82
N ASN A 69 5.38 -4.50 -1.55
CA ASN A 69 4.58 -3.75 -0.58
C ASN A 69 4.58 -2.27 -0.90
N GLU A 70 5.72 -1.71 -1.32
CA GLU A 70 5.82 -0.32 -1.75
C GLU A 70 4.86 -0.01 -2.90
N ARG A 71 4.79 -0.87 -3.92
CA ARG A 71 3.80 -0.78 -4.99
C ARG A 71 2.36 -0.78 -4.46
N ASN A 72 2.08 -1.58 -3.44
CA ASN A 72 0.76 -1.67 -2.83
C ASN A 72 0.35 -0.36 -2.13
N LEU A 73 1.30 0.37 -1.55
CA LEU A 73 1.06 1.70 -0.99
C LEU A 73 0.54 2.68 -2.05
N TYR A 74 1.19 2.72 -3.22
CA TYR A 74 0.73 3.55 -4.34
C TYR A 74 -0.67 3.14 -4.82
N MET A 75 -0.90 1.83 -4.96
CA MET A 75 -2.21 1.31 -5.36
C MET A 75 -3.30 1.68 -4.35
N ALA A 76 -3.02 1.59 -3.06
CA ALA A 76 -3.96 1.94 -2.01
C ALA A 76 -4.38 3.42 -2.08
N PHE A 77 -3.43 4.35 -2.32
CA PHE A 77 -3.75 5.76 -2.49
C PHE A 77 -4.53 6.06 -3.77
N LEU A 78 -4.17 5.44 -4.90
CA LEU A 78 -4.94 5.61 -6.14
C LEU A 78 -6.39 5.16 -5.96
N ILE A 79 -6.62 4.00 -5.34
CA ILE A 79 -7.98 3.52 -5.04
C ILE A 79 -8.67 4.47 -4.08
N LYS A 80 -8.02 4.89 -2.99
CA LYS A 80 -8.57 5.86 -2.04
C LYS A 80 -9.06 7.12 -2.74
N TRP A 81 -8.27 7.68 -3.63
CA TRP A 81 -8.62 8.92 -4.35
C TRP A 81 -9.71 8.74 -5.39
N ILE A 82 -9.80 7.58 -6.03
CA ILE A 82 -10.95 7.24 -6.88
C ILE A 82 -12.22 7.19 -6.04
N LEU A 83 -12.19 6.51 -4.89
CA LEU A 83 -13.33 6.39 -3.98
C LEU A 83 -13.72 7.71 -3.32
N GLU A 84 -12.80 8.67 -3.20
CA GLU A 84 -13.03 10.03 -2.71
C GLU A 84 -13.38 11.01 -3.83
N GLY A 85 -13.48 10.55 -5.08
CA GLY A 85 -13.79 11.39 -6.23
C GLY A 85 -12.70 12.40 -6.61
N LYS A 86 -11.47 12.25 -6.08
CA LYS A 86 -10.30 13.09 -6.43
C LYS A 86 -9.70 12.69 -7.78
N ILE A 87 -9.88 11.42 -8.15
CA ILE A 87 -9.51 10.87 -9.46
C ILE A 87 -10.75 10.29 -10.10
N THR A 88 -10.98 10.65 -11.37
CA THR A 88 -11.98 10.01 -12.21
C THR A 88 -11.28 9.15 -13.24
N VAL A 89 -11.65 7.87 -13.32
CA VAL A 89 -11.13 6.99 -14.35
C VAL A 89 -11.97 7.15 -15.62
N ILE A 90 -11.30 7.42 -16.73
CA ILE A 90 -11.93 7.70 -18.02
C ILE A 90 -11.35 6.80 -19.11
N PRO A 91 -12.10 6.51 -20.18
CA PRO A 91 -11.55 5.86 -21.37
C PRO A 91 -10.38 6.67 -21.94
N ASN A 92 -9.31 6.00 -22.34
CA ASN A 92 -8.17 6.67 -22.95
C ASN A 92 -8.55 7.23 -24.35
N ALA A 93 -8.16 8.48 -24.63
CA ALA A 93 -8.47 9.15 -25.90
C ALA A 93 -7.94 8.39 -27.14
N ARG A 94 -6.79 7.70 -27.01
CA ARG A 94 -6.13 6.97 -28.10
C ARG A 94 -6.58 5.51 -28.21
N SER A 95 -7.24 4.97 -27.21
CA SER A 95 -7.68 3.57 -27.19
C SER A 95 -8.78 3.35 -26.16
N LYS A 96 -10.00 3.10 -26.63
CA LYS A 96 -11.16 2.80 -25.77
C LYS A 96 -10.97 1.59 -24.83
N ARG A 97 -9.98 0.73 -25.13
CA ARG A 97 -9.62 -0.43 -24.27
C ARG A 97 -8.66 -0.07 -23.14
N ARG A 98 -8.15 1.16 -23.07
CA ARG A 98 -7.23 1.64 -22.05
C ARG A 98 -7.94 2.66 -21.19
N LEU A 99 -7.51 2.74 -19.93
CA LEU A 99 -8.03 3.70 -18.97
C LEU A 99 -6.97 4.77 -18.70
N SER A 100 -7.42 5.99 -18.51
CA SER A 100 -6.65 7.14 -18.04
C SER A 100 -7.26 7.67 -16.75
N MET A 101 -6.52 8.46 -16.02
CA MET A 101 -6.96 9.05 -14.75
C MET A 101 -7.01 10.56 -14.89
N ALA A 102 -8.20 11.15 -14.84
CA ALA A 102 -8.37 12.59 -14.74
C ALA A 102 -8.22 13.01 -13.28
N LEU A 103 -7.24 13.89 -13.01
CA LEU A 103 -6.88 14.37 -11.69
C LEU A 103 -7.57 15.71 -11.41
N LYS A 104 -8.23 15.84 -10.25
CA LYS A 104 -8.89 17.09 -9.84
C LYS A 104 -7.93 17.98 -9.07
N LEU A 105 -7.92 19.28 -9.39
CA LEU A 105 -7.03 20.26 -8.75
C LEU A 105 -7.57 20.85 -7.46
N ASP A 106 -8.87 20.93 -7.32
CA ASP A 106 -9.60 21.68 -6.28
C ASP A 106 -9.92 20.85 -5.02
N ASN A 107 -9.29 19.68 -4.88
CA ASN A 107 -9.55 18.80 -3.73
C ASN A 107 -8.53 19.04 -2.62
N PRO A 108 -8.96 19.59 -1.47
CA PRO A 108 -8.05 19.83 -0.36
C PRO A 108 -7.57 18.49 0.26
N PHE A 109 -6.28 18.44 0.55
CA PHE A 109 -5.68 17.38 1.35
C PHE A 109 -5.42 17.89 2.76
N THR A 110 -5.82 17.12 3.74
CA THR A 110 -5.53 17.41 5.16
C THR A 110 -4.15 16.89 5.57
N ASP A 111 -3.60 15.95 4.82
CA ASP A 111 -2.30 15.34 5.08
C ASP A 111 -1.29 15.72 3.99
N ARG A 112 -0.22 16.41 4.41
CA ARG A 112 0.83 16.88 3.50
C ARG A 112 1.60 15.73 2.81
N THR A 113 1.76 14.59 3.50
CA THR A 113 2.44 13.42 2.91
C THR A 113 1.61 12.80 1.80
N GLU A 114 0.28 12.75 2.01
CA GLU A 114 -0.66 12.31 0.98
C GLU A 114 -0.69 13.30 -0.19
N MET A 115 -0.74 14.59 0.09
CA MET A 115 -0.69 15.65 -0.93
C MET A 115 0.55 15.56 -1.80
N ASN A 116 1.73 15.35 -1.20
CA ASN A 116 2.98 15.22 -1.96
C ASN A 116 2.93 14.05 -2.97
N LEU A 117 2.26 12.95 -2.65
CA LEU A 117 2.09 11.85 -3.61
C LEU A 117 1.14 12.23 -4.75
N TYR A 118 0.07 12.96 -4.45
CA TYR A 118 -0.85 13.44 -5.47
C TYR A 118 -0.18 14.44 -6.41
N GLU A 119 0.66 15.35 -5.89
CA GLU A 119 1.47 16.28 -6.66
C GLU A 119 2.43 15.57 -7.62
N MET A 120 2.99 14.40 -7.25
CA MET A 120 3.78 13.58 -8.16
C MET A 120 2.94 13.09 -9.35
N LEU A 121 1.68 12.74 -9.16
CA LEU A 121 0.78 12.34 -10.25
C LEU A 121 0.40 13.53 -11.13
N LEU A 122 0.14 14.70 -10.52
CA LEU A 122 -0.09 15.94 -11.27
C LEU A 122 1.12 16.29 -12.15
N ALA A 123 2.33 16.21 -11.60
CA ALA A 123 3.55 16.45 -12.37
C ALA A 123 3.75 15.42 -13.50
N ALA A 124 3.24 14.22 -13.34
CA ALA A 124 3.33 13.16 -14.34
C ALA A 124 2.28 13.30 -15.48
N SER A 125 1.10 13.89 -15.18
CA SER A 125 0.00 14.06 -16.13
C SER A 125 0.16 15.23 -17.10
N GLY A 126 1.13 16.13 -16.84
CA GLY A 126 1.32 17.32 -17.67
C GLY A 126 0.23 18.38 -17.48
N ASN A 127 -0.07 19.13 -18.56
CA ASN A 127 -0.95 20.30 -18.50
C ASN A 127 -2.45 20.00 -18.63
N ASP A 128 -2.81 18.80 -19.07
CA ASP A 128 -4.21 18.39 -19.25
C ASP A 128 -4.78 17.68 -18.03
N TYR A 129 -3.92 17.38 -17.04
CA TYR A 129 -4.27 16.67 -15.80
C TYR A 129 -4.90 15.30 -16.05
N VAL A 130 -4.63 14.70 -17.19
CA VAL A 130 -5.07 13.35 -17.56
C VAL A 130 -3.86 12.43 -17.62
N LEU A 131 -3.71 11.61 -16.59
CA LEU A 131 -2.58 10.71 -16.44
C LEU A 131 -2.79 9.42 -17.24
N GLU A 132 -2.00 9.20 -18.28
CA GLU A 132 -1.90 7.93 -18.97
C GLU A 132 -0.83 7.03 -18.35
N VAL A 133 -1.01 5.70 -18.45
CA VAL A 133 -0.01 4.71 -17.94
C VAL A 133 1.38 4.97 -18.53
N ARG A 134 1.46 5.29 -19.84
CA ARG A 134 2.74 5.56 -20.52
C ARG A 134 3.42 6.84 -20.01
N GLU A 135 2.65 7.84 -19.70
CA GLU A 135 3.15 9.11 -19.13
C GLU A 135 3.68 8.90 -17.74
N PHE A 136 2.91 8.21 -16.90
CA PHE A 136 3.38 7.86 -15.57
C PHE A 136 4.65 7.01 -15.60
N MET A 137 4.76 6.01 -16.48
CA MET A 137 5.99 5.23 -16.64
C MET A 137 7.20 6.10 -17.04
N ARG A 138 7.02 7.03 -18.01
CA ARG A 138 8.10 7.94 -18.44
C ARG A 138 8.54 8.87 -17.33
N TRP A 139 7.57 9.44 -16.62
CA TRP A 139 7.83 10.32 -15.49
C TRP A 139 8.51 9.56 -14.34
N ALA A 140 8.02 8.38 -13.99
CA ALA A 140 8.55 7.53 -12.94
C ALA A 140 10.02 7.12 -13.18
N ARG A 141 10.41 6.81 -14.43
CA ARG A 141 11.82 6.58 -14.77
C ARG A 141 12.69 7.81 -14.50
N ARG A 142 12.27 9.00 -14.93
CA ARG A 142 13.03 10.23 -14.71
C ARG A 142 13.10 10.63 -13.25
N ASN A 143 12.12 10.26 -12.45
CA ASN A 143 11.95 10.63 -11.05
C ASN A 143 11.99 9.43 -10.10
N PHE A 144 12.72 8.38 -10.46
CA PHE A 144 12.74 7.12 -9.71
C PHE A 144 13.14 7.32 -8.24
N LYS A 145 14.02 8.27 -7.94
CA LYS A 145 14.42 8.61 -6.56
C LYS A 145 13.25 9.14 -5.73
N LEU A 146 12.34 9.91 -6.31
CA LEU A 146 11.14 10.38 -5.61
C LEU A 146 10.20 9.23 -5.29
N ILE A 147 10.03 8.31 -6.24
CA ILE A 147 9.25 7.08 -6.06
C ILE A 147 9.86 6.21 -4.95
N ASP A 148 11.17 5.98 -4.98
CA ASP A 148 11.86 5.16 -3.97
C ASP A 148 11.85 5.77 -2.56
N GLN A 149 11.86 7.10 -2.46
CA GLN A 149 11.85 7.81 -1.18
C GLN A 149 10.46 7.92 -0.52
N TYR A 150 9.38 7.85 -1.30
CA TYR A 150 8.05 8.09 -0.77
C TYR A 150 7.62 7.08 0.32
N PRO A 151 7.88 5.76 0.21
CA PRO A 151 7.59 4.81 1.28
C PRO A 151 8.24 5.17 2.62
N ASN A 152 9.44 5.77 2.60
CA ASN A 152 10.09 6.26 3.82
C ASN A 152 9.32 7.42 4.47
N ARG A 153 8.77 8.33 3.66
CA ARG A 153 7.92 9.44 4.16
C ARG A 153 6.62 8.90 4.73
N ALA A 154 6.01 7.94 4.07
CA ALA A 154 4.82 7.24 4.55
C ALA A 154 5.06 6.53 5.89
N ASP A 155 6.22 5.89 6.04
CA ASP A 155 6.66 5.23 7.27
C ASP A 155 6.76 6.22 8.44
N VAL A 156 7.45 7.35 8.23
CA VAL A 156 7.55 8.42 9.23
C VAL A 156 6.16 8.95 9.60
N ARG A 157 5.27 9.12 8.62
CA ARG A 157 3.91 9.62 8.84
C ARG A 157 3.06 8.64 9.63
N GLY A 158 3.11 7.34 9.28
CA GLY A 158 2.40 6.28 9.99
C GLY A 158 2.82 6.20 11.45
N LYS A 159 4.12 6.24 11.72
CA LYS A 159 4.66 6.27 13.06
C LYS A 159 4.17 7.47 13.87
N ARG A 160 4.24 8.68 13.30
CA ARG A 160 3.73 9.90 13.96
C ARG A 160 2.25 9.80 14.29
N TYR A 161 1.45 9.21 13.40
CA TYR A 161 0.03 8.95 13.67
C TYR A 161 -0.14 8.03 14.90
N LEU A 162 0.59 6.92 14.97
CA LEU A 162 0.51 5.99 16.10
C LEU A 162 0.91 6.65 17.43
N ILE A 163 1.95 7.49 17.41
CA ILE A 163 2.37 8.25 18.59
C ILE A 163 1.27 9.26 18.99
N SER A 164 0.78 10.07 18.05
CA SER A 164 -0.24 11.10 18.32
C SER A 164 -1.57 10.53 18.84
N LYS A 165 -1.86 9.27 18.53
CA LYS A 165 -3.04 8.54 19.00
C LYS A 165 -2.78 7.71 20.26
N GLY A 166 -1.59 7.79 20.84
CA GLY A 166 -1.20 7.08 22.05
C GLY A 166 -1.05 5.57 21.90
N TYR A 167 -0.88 5.07 20.68
CA TYR A 167 -0.55 3.66 20.44
C TYR A 167 0.93 3.36 20.71
N MET A 168 1.77 4.37 20.58
CA MET A 168 3.20 4.27 20.79
C MET A 168 3.72 5.49 21.56
N THR A 169 4.80 5.29 22.31
CA THR A 169 5.58 6.36 22.95
C THR A 169 6.55 7.00 21.95
N GLU A 170 7.09 8.18 22.30
CA GLU A 170 8.16 8.85 21.52
C GLU A 170 9.40 7.95 21.36
N ASP A 171 9.73 7.13 22.37
CA ASP A 171 10.81 6.13 22.35
C ASP A 171 10.53 4.93 21.44
N LYS A 172 9.48 4.97 20.63
CA LYS A 172 9.07 3.91 19.68
C LYS A 172 8.63 2.60 20.34
N LYS A 173 8.21 2.64 21.60
CA LYS A 173 7.64 1.49 22.29
C LYS A 173 6.13 1.52 22.18
N ALA A 174 5.54 0.38 21.88
CA ALA A 174 4.09 0.27 21.90
C ALA A 174 3.57 0.34 23.34
N VAL A 175 2.42 0.99 23.52
CA VAL A 175 1.70 1.02 24.79
C VAL A 175 0.99 -0.33 24.97
N PRO A 176 1.24 -1.08 26.06
CA PRO A 176 0.73 -2.45 26.23
C PRO A 176 -0.80 -2.55 26.10
N ASP A 177 -1.54 -1.62 26.66
CA ASP A 177 -3.01 -1.60 26.60
C ASP A 177 -3.55 -1.35 25.19
N LYS A 178 -2.69 -0.93 24.25
CA LYS A 178 -3.03 -0.70 22.84
C LYS A 178 -2.62 -1.85 21.91
N TYR A 179 -1.99 -2.90 22.43
CA TYR A 179 -1.65 -4.09 21.63
C TYR A 179 -2.85 -4.69 20.88
N PRO A 180 -4.05 -4.83 21.49
CA PRO A 180 -5.19 -5.38 20.76
C PRO A 180 -5.51 -4.59 19.49
N GLN A 181 -5.58 -3.26 19.56
CA GLN A 181 -5.88 -2.40 18.42
C GLN A 181 -4.79 -2.42 17.35
N MET A 182 -3.51 -2.52 17.75
CA MET A 182 -2.40 -2.66 16.80
C MET A 182 -2.41 -4.03 16.11
N ARG A 183 -2.79 -5.09 16.85
CA ARG A 183 -2.93 -6.45 16.31
C ARG A 183 -4.04 -6.56 15.28
N GLU A 184 -5.12 -5.79 15.42
CA GLU A 184 -6.23 -5.74 14.45
C GLU A 184 -5.73 -5.53 13.01
N CYS A 185 -4.63 -4.79 12.79
CA CYS A 185 -4.02 -4.62 11.48
C CYS A 185 -3.63 -5.97 10.84
N ILE A 186 -3.01 -6.86 11.62
CA ILE A 186 -2.57 -8.16 11.15
C ILE A 186 -3.73 -9.15 11.04
N GLU A 187 -4.67 -9.08 11.98
CA GLU A 187 -5.89 -9.90 11.99
C GLU A 187 -6.77 -9.58 10.77
N PHE A 188 -6.93 -8.30 10.44
CA PHE A 188 -7.64 -7.85 9.26
C PHE A 188 -6.92 -8.26 7.96
N LYS A 189 -5.59 -8.13 7.90
CA LYS A 189 -4.80 -8.67 6.78
C LYS A 189 -5.00 -10.18 6.61
N ASN A 190 -5.01 -10.94 7.72
CA ASN A 190 -5.27 -12.39 7.69
C ASN A 190 -6.68 -12.70 7.19
N TYR A 191 -7.67 -11.89 7.60
CA TYR A 191 -9.03 -11.99 7.11
C TYR A 191 -9.09 -11.73 5.60
N LEU A 192 -8.50 -10.65 5.09
CA LEU A 192 -8.49 -10.32 3.66
C LEU A 192 -7.76 -11.36 2.82
N LYS A 193 -6.70 -11.98 3.34
CA LYS A 193 -6.05 -13.13 2.68
C LYS A 193 -6.95 -14.33 2.51
N SER A 194 -7.92 -14.51 3.41
CA SER A 194 -8.93 -15.56 3.34
C SER A 194 -10.29 -15.02 2.89
N PHE A 195 -10.34 -13.81 2.32
CA PHE A 195 -11.57 -13.15 1.91
C PHE A 195 -12.47 -14.07 1.10
N ASP A 196 -13.70 -14.20 1.56
CA ASP A 196 -14.72 -15.07 0.98
C ASP A 196 -16.09 -14.43 1.18
N LEU A 197 -16.71 -14.01 0.08
CA LEU A 197 -18.01 -13.34 0.06
C LEU A 197 -19.16 -14.26 0.52
N SER A 198 -18.99 -15.56 0.51
CA SER A 198 -20.00 -16.52 0.98
C SER A 198 -20.09 -16.54 2.50
N LEU A 199 -19.03 -16.15 3.21
CA LEU A 199 -18.95 -16.26 4.67
C LEU A 199 -19.32 -14.95 5.38
N ALA A 200 -18.88 -13.83 4.87
CA ALA A 200 -19.19 -12.52 5.45
C ALA A 200 -19.05 -11.42 4.39
N GLN A 201 -20.00 -10.49 4.38
CA GLN A 201 -19.98 -9.34 3.46
C GLN A 201 -19.84 -8.05 4.27
N PRO A 202 -18.91 -7.15 3.88
CA PRO A 202 -18.81 -5.82 4.45
C PRO A 202 -20.13 -5.04 4.27
N LYS A 203 -20.48 -4.21 5.24
CA LYS A 203 -21.56 -3.24 5.11
C LYS A 203 -21.19 -2.16 4.08
N ALA A 204 -22.17 -1.46 3.51
CA ALA A 204 -21.92 -0.43 2.50
C ALA A 204 -20.85 0.59 2.93
N GLY A 205 -20.90 1.10 4.16
CA GLY A 205 -19.94 2.08 4.66
C GLY A 205 -18.51 1.55 4.91
N GLU A 206 -18.31 0.24 4.90
CA GLU A 206 -16.99 -0.37 5.16
C GLU A 206 -16.20 -0.64 3.86
N TRP A 207 -16.87 -0.66 2.71
CA TRP A 207 -16.27 -1.04 1.44
C TRP A 207 -15.07 -0.16 1.04
N LYS A 208 -15.12 1.14 1.34
CA LYS A 208 -13.98 2.03 1.11
C LYS A 208 -12.70 1.47 1.76
N ASP A 209 -12.77 1.19 3.05
CA ASP A 209 -11.60 0.73 3.82
C ASP A 209 -11.17 -0.68 3.42
N TYR A 210 -12.11 -1.55 3.10
CA TYR A 210 -11.82 -2.90 2.59
C TYR A 210 -11.06 -2.86 1.27
N LEU A 211 -11.46 -2.01 0.33
CA LEU A 211 -10.80 -1.87 -0.97
C LEU A 211 -9.41 -1.22 -0.82
N VAL A 212 -9.32 -0.15 -0.04
CA VAL A 212 -8.05 0.56 0.19
C VAL A 212 -7.04 -0.31 0.94
N LEU A 213 -7.45 -0.92 2.06
CA LEU A 213 -6.57 -1.79 2.84
C LEU A 213 -6.32 -3.13 2.14
N GLY A 214 -7.27 -3.62 1.34
CA GLY A 214 -7.06 -4.78 0.47
C GLY A 214 -5.94 -4.57 -0.54
N ALA A 215 -5.86 -3.38 -1.10
CA ALA A 215 -4.75 -2.96 -1.96
C ALA A 215 -3.44 -2.86 -1.17
N LEU A 216 -3.45 -2.17 -0.02
CA LEU A 216 -2.29 -1.99 0.83
C LEU A 216 -1.66 -3.32 1.25
N PHE A 217 -2.47 -4.29 1.65
CA PHE A 217 -2.03 -5.60 2.12
C PHE A 217 -1.76 -6.61 0.99
N GLY A 218 -1.90 -6.20 -0.28
CA GLY A 218 -1.66 -7.06 -1.44
C GLY A 218 -2.70 -8.15 -1.64
N CYS A 219 -3.94 -7.94 -1.17
CA CYS A 219 -5.05 -8.88 -1.28
C CYS A 219 -5.99 -8.58 -2.46
N MET A 220 -5.74 -7.48 -3.21
CA MET A 220 -6.65 -6.97 -4.22
C MET A 220 -6.97 -7.97 -5.34
N ASP A 221 -5.99 -8.73 -5.82
CA ASP A 221 -6.21 -9.74 -6.88
C ASP A 221 -7.24 -10.80 -6.47
N LYS A 222 -7.14 -11.27 -5.23
CA LYS A 222 -8.09 -12.24 -4.67
C LYS A 222 -9.48 -11.62 -4.51
N MET A 223 -9.55 -10.40 -4.00
CA MET A 223 -10.82 -9.70 -3.81
C MET A 223 -11.51 -9.45 -5.15
N LEU A 224 -10.82 -8.90 -6.15
CA LEU A 224 -11.37 -8.64 -7.47
C LEU A 224 -11.89 -9.92 -8.13
N LYS A 225 -11.15 -11.04 -8.02
CA LYS A 225 -11.62 -12.31 -8.58
C LYS A 225 -13.00 -12.72 -8.05
N GLN A 226 -13.26 -12.51 -6.76
CA GLN A 226 -14.57 -12.79 -6.17
C GLN A 226 -15.63 -11.75 -6.56
N LEU A 227 -15.25 -10.46 -6.53
CA LEU A 227 -16.16 -9.37 -6.87
C LEU A 227 -16.63 -9.42 -8.33
N TYR A 228 -15.81 -9.91 -9.25
CA TYR A 228 -16.23 -10.14 -10.64
C TYR A 228 -17.18 -11.35 -10.78
N THR A 229 -17.05 -12.35 -9.90
CA THR A 229 -17.98 -13.47 -9.89
C THR A 229 -19.33 -13.09 -9.32
N GLN A 230 -19.33 -12.28 -8.24
CA GLN A 230 -20.54 -11.84 -7.57
C GLN A 230 -20.32 -10.47 -6.94
N ILE A 231 -21.12 -9.50 -7.34
CA ILE A 231 -21.12 -8.16 -6.74
C ILE A 231 -22.11 -8.15 -5.55
N PRO A 232 -21.62 -8.02 -4.30
CA PRO A 232 -22.48 -8.01 -3.12
C PRO A 232 -23.37 -6.77 -3.08
N ALA A 233 -24.53 -6.88 -2.42
CA ALA A 233 -25.46 -5.76 -2.27
C ALA A 233 -24.79 -4.53 -1.62
N GLY A 234 -24.04 -4.72 -0.55
CA GLY A 234 -23.33 -3.62 0.13
C GLY A 234 -22.33 -2.90 -0.78
N LEU A 235 -21.65 -3.59 -1.71
CA LEU A 235 -20.77 -2.95 -2.68
C LEU A 235 -21.55 -2.17 -3.74
N ARG A 236 -22.71 -2.71 -4.20
CA ARG A 236 -23.60 -1.98 -5.12
C ARG A 236 -24.11 -0.70 -4.52
N ASP A 237 -24.56 -0.76 -3.26
CA ASP A 237 -25.06 0.42 -2.55
C ASP A 237 -23.95 1.44 -2.32
N TYR A 238 -22.75 0.98 -1.94
CA TYR A 238 -21.57 1.84 -1.81
C TYR A 238 -21.19 2.50 -3.14
N SER A 239 -21.07 1.74 -4.24
CA SER A 239 -20.69 2.31 -5.53
C SER A 239 -21.67 3.38 -6.01
N ARG A 240 -22.98 3.15 -5.86
CA ARG A 240 -24.02 4.13 -6.17
C ARG A 240 -23.92 5.39 -5.30
N SER A 241 -23.59 5.23 -4.01
CA SER A 241 -23.44 6.37 -3.09
C SER A 241 -22.30 7.32 -3.48
N ILE A 242 -21.30 6.83 -4.21
CA ILE A 242 -20.20 7.63 -4.76
C ILE A 242 -20.37 7.96 -6.25
N GLY A 243 -21.54 7.69 -6.83
CA GLY A 243 -21.87 8.04 -8.21
C GLY A 243 -21.25 7.15 -9.28
N LEU A 244 -20.87 5.92 -8.93
CA LEU A 244 -20.28 4.94 -9.86
C LEU A 244 -21.20 3.74 -10.04
N ASP A 245 -21.24 3.19 -11.26
CA ASP A 245 -21.74 1.84 -11.47
C ASP A 245 -20.78 0.81 -10.87
N PRO A 246 -21.27 -0.32 -10.32
CA PRO A 246 -20.38 -1.35 -9.76
C PRO A 246 -19.33 -1.88 -10.72
N ALA A 247 -19.65 -2.03 -12.02
CA ALA A 247 -18.68 -2.48 -13.02
C ALA A 247 -17.63 -1.39 -13.31
N GLU A 248 -18.03 -0.12 -13.33
CA GLU A 248 -17.12 1.02 -13.45
C GLU A 248 -16.18 1.09 -12.25
N LEU A 249 -16.70 0.87 -11.04
CA LEU A 249 -15.88 0.81 -9.83
C LEU A 249 -14.81 -0.28 -9.93
N LEU A 250 -15.17 -1.50 -10.31
CA LEU A 250 -14.22 -2.61 -10.45
C LEU A 250 -13.17 -2.32 -11.54
N SER A 251 -13.60 -1.78 -12.69
CA SER A 251 -12.69 -1.37 -13.77
C SER A 251 -11.75 -0.26 -13.32
N SER A 252 -12.24 0.68 -12.51
CA SER A 252 -11.43 1.77 -11.95
C SER A 252 -10.36 1.26 -10.99
N ILE A 253 -10.69 0.26 -10.16
CA ILE A 253 -9.72 -0.40 -9.27
C ILE A 253 -8.66 -1.16 -10.08
N GLU A 254 -9.03 -1.83 -11.16
CA GLU A 254 -8.06 -2.46 -12.06
C GLU A 254 -7.16 -1.44 -12.76
N GLY A 255 -7.72 -0.31 -13.17
CA GLY A 255 -6.96 0.81 -13.71
C GLY A 255 -5.92 1.34 -12.72
N ALA A 256 -6.31 1.52 -11.45
CA ALA A 256 -5.41 1.93 -10.37
C ALA A 256 -4.28 0.91 -10.14
N LYS A 257 -4.63 -0.37 -10.11
CA LYS A 257 -3.66 -1.47 -9.99
C LYS A 257 -2.65 -1.48 -11.14
N LEU A 258 -3.12 -1.32 -12.37
CA LEU A 258 -2.27 -1.27 -13.56
C LEU A 258 -1.33 -0.05 -13.50
N MET A 259 -1.87 1.14 -13.19
CA MET A 259 -1.11 2.39 -13.08
C MET A 259 0.00 2.26 -12.04
N ALA A 260 -0.34 1.85 -10.81
CA ALA A 260 0.63 1.65 -9.72
C ALA A 260 1.71 0.62 -10.11
N THR A 261 1.31 -0.51 -10.70
CA THR A 261 2.26 -1.58 -11.07
C THR A 261 3.23 -1.12 -12.15
N LYS A 262 2.73 -0.48 -13.21
CA LYS A 262 3.57 -0.07 -14.35
C LYS A 262 4.49 1.09 -13.99
N GLY A 263 3.99 2.09 -13.25
CA GLY A 263 4.81 3.22 -12.81
C GLY A 263 5.91 2.79 -11.85
N PHE A 264 5.57 1.99 -10.84
CA PHE A 264 6.54 1.50 -9.87
C PHE A 264 7.62 0.61 -10.52
N ASN A 265 7.23 -0.31 -11.41
CA ASN A 265 8.20 -1.16 -12.11
C ASN A 265 9.13 -0.34 -13.00
N ALA A 266 8.60 0.70 -13.68
CA ALA A 266 9.42 1.59 -14.51
C ALA A 266 10.47 2.36 -13.69
N ALA A 267 10.12 2.83 -12.49
CA ALA A 267 11.06 3.47 -11.57
C ALA A 267 12.14 2.48 -11.08
N LYS A 268 11.73 1.25 -10.76
CA LYS A 268 12.65 0.20 -10.29
C LYS A 268 13.66 -0.19 -11.37
N GLU A 269 13.21 -0.40 -12.60
CA GLU A 269 14.09 -0.71 -13.75
C GLU A 269 15.16 0.38 -13.95
N GLU A 270 14.80 1.66 -13.76
CA GLU A 270 15.74 2.75 -13.90
C GLU A 270 16.70 2.86 -12.71
N GLN A 271 16.23 2.57 -11.49
CA GLN A 271 17.08 2.49 -10.32
C GLN A 271 18.18 1.41 -10.48
N GLU A 272 17.78 0.23 -10.94
CA GLU A 272 18.73 -0.88 -11.19
C GLU A 272 19.80 -0.50 -12.24
N ARG A 273 19.40 0.20 -13.32
CA ARG A 273 20.33 0.74 -14.31
C ARG A 273 21.31 1.79 -13.75
N ASP A 274 20.81 2.68 -12.88
CA ASP A 274 21.64 3.71 -12.23
C ASP A 274 22.67 3.07 -11.28
N GLU A 275 22.28 2.03 -10.55
CA GLU A 275 23.16 1.24 -9.67
C GLU A 275 24.24 0.48 -10.47
N GLU A 276 23.86 -0.16 -11.59
CA GLU A 276 24.82 -0.84 -12.48
C GLU A 276 25.88 0.11 -13.06
N LYS A 277 25.47 1.29 -13.52
CA LYS A 277 26.38 2.31 -14.04
C LYS A 277 27.39 2.80 -12.99
N ARG A 278 26.96 2.93 -11.73
CA ARG A 278 27.83 3.35 -10.62
C ARG A 278 28.84 2.29 -10.23
N ASN A 279 28.47 1.01 -10.37
CA ASN A 279 29.35 -0.11 -10.05
C ASN A 279 30.34 -0.43 -11.18
N SER A 280 30.14 0.13 -12.37
CA SER A 280 30.97 -0.07 -13.56
C SER A 280 32.03 1.03 -13.74
N ASN A 281 31.95 2.12 -12.97
CA ASN A 281 32.91 3.22 -12.92
C ASN A 281 33.75 3.12 -11.62
#